data_2b30a94e71388983348a702010271393
#
_entry.id   2b30a94e71388983348a702010271393
#
_cell.length_a   1.000
_cell.length_b   1.000
_cell.length_c   1.000
_cell.angle_alpha   90.00
_cell.angle_beta   90.00
_cell.angle_gamma   90.00
#
_symmetry.space_group_name_H-M   'P 1'
#
loop_
_entity.id
_entity.type
_entity.pdbx_description
1 polymer ?
#
loop_
_entity_poly.entity_id
_entity_poly.type
_entity_poly.pdbx_seq_one_letter_code
_entity_poly.pdbx_strand_id
1 'polypeptide(L)'
;MAGLQGAGKTTTTAKLAGKFKLKGKKPLLVACDVYRPAAIKQLQVNGEKQGVEVFSMGENHKPANIAKAAIEHAQKNGNDLVILDTAGRLHIDEDMMAELEEIKEEVEVHQTILVIDAMTGQDAVNVAKEFNEKVGIDGVIVTKLDGDTRGGAALSVKAVTGKPILYVGMGEKLSDLEQFYPDRMASRI
;
A
#
# COMPACT_ATOMS: atom_id res chain seq x y z
N MET A 1 2.59 -2.99 1.81
CA MET A 1 1.98 -2.22 0.71
C MET A 1 2.74 -2.46 -0.57
N ALA A 2 2.08 -2.93 -1.58
CA ALA A 2 2.66 -3.21 -2.89
C ALA A 2 1.93 -2.42 -3.98
N GLY A 3 2.55 -2.23 -5.14
CA GLY A 3 1.93 -1.51 -6.25
C GLY A 3 2.96 -0.99 -7.24
N LEU A 4 2.49 -0.61 -8.42
CA LEU A 4 3.34 -0.03 -9.45
C LEU A 4 3.61 1.45 -9.17
N GLN A 5 4.67 1.95 -9.80
CA GLN A 5 5.06 3.35 -9.74
C GLN A 5 3.92 4.22 -10.31
N GLY A 6 3.59 5.30 -9.62
CA GLY A 6 2.52 6.21 -10.04
C GLY A 6 1.12 5.86 -9.53
N ALA A 7 0.95 4.71 -8.85
CA ALA A 7 -0.36 4.33 -8.29
C ALA A 7 -0.73 5.13 -7.02
N GLY A 8 0.19 5.93 -6.48
CA GLY A 8 -0.05 6.67 -5.24
C GLY A 8 0.21 5.84 -3.99
N LYS A 9 1.01 4.80 -4.08
CA LYS A 9 1.28 3.85 -3.00
C LYS A 9 1.86 4.51 -1.75
N THR A 10 2.91 5.31 -1.90
CA THR A 10 3.59 5.95 -0.76
C THR A 10 2.67 6.93 -0.05
N THR A 11 1.96 7.77 -0.80
CA THR A 11 0.98 8.70 -0.23
C THR A 11 -0.16 7.96 0.47
N THR A 12 -0.68 6.91 -0.16
CA THR A 12 -1.77 6.08 0.40
C THR A 12 -1.31 5.38 1.67
N THR A 13 -0.08 4.87 1.68
CA THR A 13 0.50 4.21 2.85
C THR A 13 0.52 5.15 4.07
N ALA A 14 0.94 6.39 3.87
CA ALA A 14 0.95 7.39 4.94
C ALA A 14 -0.46 7.76 5.39
N LYS A 15 -1.41 7.92 4.47
CA LYS A 15 -2.82 8.19 4.79
C LYS A 15 -3.44 7.05 5.59
N LEU A 16 -3.16 5.81 5.22
CA LEU A 16 -3.65 4.65 5.93
C LEU A 16 -3.13 4.62 7.37
N ALA A 17 -1.84 4.89 7.56
CA ALA A 17 -1.25 5.00 8.89
C ALA A 17 -1.92 6.10 9.72
N GLY A 18 -2.19 7.25 9.11
CA GLY A 18 -2.89 8.35 9.76
C GLY A 18 -4.29 7.96 10.23
N LYS A 19 -5.02 7.19 9.43
CA LYS A 19 -6.34 6.67 9.81
C LYS A 19 -6.27 5.73 11.01
N PHE A 20 -5.30 4.82 11.05
CA PHE A 20 -5.12 3.93 12.19
C PHE A 20 -4.71 4.68 13.45
N LYS A 21 -3.90 5.74 13.31
CA LYS A 21 -3.55 6.59 14.43
C LYS A 21 -4.79 7.27 15.04
N LEU A 22 -5.70 7.73 14.20
CA LEU A 22 -6.97 8.31 14.66
C LEU A 22 -7.84 7.29 15.41
N LYS A 23 -7.67 6.01 15.15
CA LYS A 23 -8.38 4.91 15.84
C LYS A 23 -7.66 4.47 17.12
N GLY A 24 -6.64 5.17 17.55
CA GLY A 24 -5.90 4.86 18.77
C GLY A 24 -4.75 3.90 18.61
N LYS A 25 -4.40 3.54 17.37
CA LYS A 25 -3.24 2.70 17.08
C LYS A 25 -1.95 3.50 17.07
N LYS A 26 -0.83 2.82 17.25
CA LYS A 26 0.51 3.44 17.15
C LYS A 26 1.25 2.83 15.96
N PRO A 27 0.99 3.31 14.73
CA PRO A 27 1.59 2.74 13.54
C PRO A 27 3.06 3.15 13.38
N LEU A 28 3.82 2.28 12.72
CA LEU A 28 5.17 2.56 12.25
C LEU A 28 5.18 2.36 10.75
N LEU A 29 5.58 3.41 10.02
CA LEU A 29 5.83 3.31 8.58
C LEU A 29 7.28 2.91 8.35
N VAL A 30 7.51 2.04 7.37
CA VAL A 30 8.84 1.51 7.06
C VAL A 30 9.18 1.76 5.60
N ALA A 31 10.29 2.46 5.35
CA ALA A 31 10.78 2.74 4.00
C ALA A 31 11.60 1.56 3.49
N CYS A 32 10.99 0.72 2.67
CA CYS A 32 11.63 -0.45 2.05
C CYS A 32 12.04 -0.23 0.60
N ASP A 33 11.75 0.93 0.00
CA ASP A 33 12.22 1.25 -1.35
C ASP A 33 13.63 1.84 -1.29
N VAL A 34 14.63 0.97 -1.35
CA VAL A 34 16.04 1.35 -1.28
C VAL A 34 16.61 1.80 -2.62
N TYR A 35 15.86 1.65 -3.69
CA TYR A 35 16.30 1.97 -5.05
C TYR A 35 16.08 3.44 -5.41
N ARG A 36 15.21 4.12 -4.68
CA ARG A 36 14.82 5.50 -4.96
C ARG A 36 14.92 6.35 -3.69
N PRO A 37 16.02 7.13 -3.53
CA PRO A 37 16.18 8.01 -2.36
C PRO A 37 15.00 8.96 -2.16
N ALA A 38 14.42 9.45 -3.27
CA ALA A 38 13.24 10.31 -3.22
C ALA A 38 12.04 9.63 -2.58
N ALA A 39 11.89 8.31 -2.74
CA ALA A 39 10.78 7.56 -2.14
C ALA A 39 10.90 7.50 -0.62
N ILE A 40 12.10 7.32 -0.10
CA ILE A 40 12.36 7.35 1.35
C ILE A 40 11.97 8.71 1.93
N LYS A 41 12.44 9.78 1.29
CA LYS A 41 12.14 11.14 1.72
C LYS A 41 10.65 11.46 1.62
N GLN A 42 10.00 11.02 0.56
CA GLN A 42 8.57 11.21 0.36
C GLN A 42 7.77 10.54 1.48
N LEU A 43 8.13 9.32 1.84
CA LEU A 43 7.47 8.62 2.94
C LEU A 43 7.69 9.34 4.27
N GLN A 44 8.90 9.85 4.53
CA GLN A 44 9.21 10.62 5.73
C GLN A 44 8.36 11.89 5.81
N VAL A 45 8.27 12.65 4.72
CA VAL A 45 7.46 13.87 4.66
C VAL A 45 5.99 13.57 4.85
N ASN A 46 5.46 12.57 4.16
CA ASN A 46 4.05 12.20 4.26
C ASN A 46 3.70 11.63 5.63
N GLY A 47 4.60 10.84 6.23
CA GLY A 47 4.43 10.34 7.58
C GLY A 47 4.41 11.46 8.61
N GLU A 48 5.29 12.43 8.47
CA GLU A 48 5.34 13.61 9.34
C GLU A 48 4.03 14.39 9.28
N LYS A 49 3.46 14.59 8.09
CA LYS A 49 2.17 15.26 7.91
C LYS A 49 1.04 14.55 8.65
N GLN A 50 1.12 13.25 8.79
CA GLN A 50 0.14 12.45 9.52
C GLN A 50 0.48 12.26 11.00
N GLY A 51 1.63 12.78 11.43
CA GLY A 51 2.11 12.58 12.79
C GLY A 51 2.49 11.13 13.09
N VAL A 52 2.94 10.39 12.09
CA VAL A 52 3.30 8.97 12.17
C VAL A 52 4.81 8.80 12.07
N GLU A 53 5.36 7.95 12.92
CA GLU A 53 6.79 7.62 12.89
C GLU A 53 7.15 6.86 11.62
N VAL A 54 8.30 7.21 11.02
CA VAL A 54 8.85 6.53 9.84
C VAL A 54 10.21 5.94 10.18
N PHE A 55 10.36 4.64 9.96
CA PHE A 55 11.62 3.93 10.13
C PHE A 55 12.33 3.82 8.78
N SER A 56 13.59 4.17 8.73
CA SER A 56 14.43 4.08 7.53
C SER A 56 15.85 3.69 7.91
N MET A 57 16.48 2.86 7.08
CA MET A 57 17.89 2.47 7.22
C MET A 57 18.75 2.97 6.05
N GLY A 58 18.20 3.84 5.21
CA GLY A 58 18.89 4.34 4.02
C GLY A 58 18.87 3.33 2.87
N GLU A 59 19.83 3.46 1.96
CA GLU A 59 19.85 2.73 0.69
C GLU A 59 20.71 1.47 0.69
N ASN A 60 21.54 1.28 1.70
CA ASN A 60 22.57 0.24 1.72
C ASN A 60 22.16 -1.04 2.43
N HIS A 61 20.87 -1.28 2.56
CA HIS A 61 20.30 -2.46 3.21
C HIS A 61 19.30 -3.14 2.32
N LYS A 62 19.17 -4.47 2.45
CA LYS A 62 18.12 -5.20 1.75
C LYS A 62 16.76 -4.91 2.37
N PRO A 63 15.70 -4.80 1.55
CA PRO A 63 14.35 -4.55 2.07
C PRO A 63 13.89 -5.54 3.15
N ALA A 64 14.22 -6.82 3.01
CA ALA A 64 13.89 -7.82 4.02
C ALA A 64 14.57 -7.55 5.36
N ASN A 65 15.83 -7.10 5.34
CA ASN A 65 16.57 -6.75 6.55
C ASN A 65 16.01 -5.48 7.21
N ILE A 66 15.59 -4.52 6.40
CA ILE A 66 14.91 -3.31 6.90
C ILE A 66 13.61 -3.69 7.59
N ALA A 67 12.83 -4.57 6.99
CA ALA A 67 11.58 -5.05 7.58
C ALA A 67 11.81 -5.74 8.93
N LYS A 68 12.81 -6.60 9.03
CA LYS A 68 13.18 -7.26 10.30
C LYS A 68 13.55 -6.25 11.38
N ALA A 69 14.44 -5.31 11.04
CA ALA A 69 14.89 -4.27 11.96
C ALA A 69 13.72 -3.39 12.42
N ALA A 70 12.80 -3.09 11.51
CA ALA A 70 11.61 -2.29 11.82
C ALA A 70 10.69 -3.00 12.81
N ILE A 71 10.50 -4.31 12.67
CA ILE A 71 9.69 -5.09 13.60
C ILE A 71 10.31 -5.11 14.98
N GLU A 72 11.62 -5.28 15.08
CA GLU A 72 12.34 -5.17 16.37
C GLU A 72 12.17 -3.78 16.98
N HIS A 73 12.31 -2.74 16.18
CA HIS A 73 12.09 -1.36 16.61
C HIS A 73 10.67 -1.15 17.14
N ALA A 74 9.68 -1.67 16.41
CA ALA A 74 8.27 -1.56 16.82
C ALA A 74 8.01 -2.26 18.16
N GLN A 75 8.57 -3.45 18.36
CA GLN A 75 8.43 -4.18 19.61
C GLN A 75 9.05 -3.43 20.80
N LYS A 76 10.20 -2.79 20.60
CA LYS A 76 10.86 -2.01 21.64
C LYS A 76 10.12 -0.71 21.98
N ASN A 77 9.46 -0.11 21.01
CA ASN A 77 8.82 1.20 21.16
C ASN A 77 7.30 1.11 21.35
N GLY A 78 6.75 -0.10 21.43
CA GLY A 78 5.32 -0.29 21.67
C GLY A 78 4.43 0.04 20.47
N ASN A 79 4.97 0.05 19.26
CA ASN A 79 4.15 0.17 18.05
C ASN A 79 3.31 -1.10 17.86
N ASP A 80 2.04 -0.94 17.58
CA ASP A 80 1.11 -2.06 17.44
C ASP A 80 0.75 -2.39 15.98
N LEU A 81 1.24 -1.59 15.05
CA LEU A 81 1.02 -1.77 13.62
C LEU A 81 2.28 -1.38 12.86
N VAL A 82 2.73 -2.23 11.95
CA VAL A 82 3.88 -1.95 11.08
C VAL A 82 3.40 -2.01 9.64
N ILE A 83 3.62 -0.95 8.89
CA ILE A 83 3.25 -0.86 7.48
C ILE A 83 4.52 -0.69 6.65
N LEU A 84 4.81 -1.68 5.80
CA LEU A 84 5.98 -1.68 4.93
C LEU A 84 5.63 -1.03 3.59
N ASP A 85 6.32 0.04 3.22
CA ASP A 85 6.21 0.65 1.90
C ASP A 85 7.29 0.07 1.01
N THR A 86 6.92 -0.91 0.20
CA THR A 86 7.85 -1.63 -0.67
C THR A 86 8.15 -0.85 -1.95
N ALA A 87 9.17 -1.28 -2.69
CA ALA A 87 9.57 -0.63 -3.93
C ALA A 87 8.44 -0.63 -4.97
N GLY A 88 8.22 0.52 -5.61
CA GLY A 88 7.34 0.64 -6.77
C GLY A 88 8.18 0.55 -8.04
N ARG A 89 7.71 -0.25 -8.99
CA ARG A 89 8.32 -0.41 -10.31
C ARG A 89 7.37 0.03 -11.40
N LEU A 90 7.88 0.32 -12.58
CA LEU A 90 7.04 0.68 -13.73
C LEU A 90 6.18 -0.50 -14.19
N HIS A 91 6.72 -1.70 -14.09
CA HIS A 91 6.06 -2.94 -14.50
C HIS A 91 6.28 -4.03 -13.46
N ILE A 92 5.43 -5.03 -13.48
CA ILE A 92 5.63 -6.24 -12.66
C ILE A 92 6.74 -7.05 -13.32
N ASP A 93 7.84 -7.25 -12.58
CA ASP A 93 8.97 -8.05 -13.04
C ASP A 93 9.36 -9.10 -11.99
N GLU A 94 10.24 -10.02 -12.39
CA GLU A 94 10.69 -11.12 -11.52
C GLU A 94 11.42 -10.62 -10.28
N ASP A 95 12.22 -9.55 -10.41
CA ASP A 95 12.96 -8.97 -9.29
C ASP A 95 12.02 -8.39 -8.25
N MET A 96 10.96 -7.71 -8.68
CA MET A 96 9.93 -7.18 -7.79
C MET A 96 9.22 -8.30 -7.04
N MET A 97 8.85 -9.37 -7.74
CA MET A 97 8.16 -10.51 -7.14
C MET A 97 9.07 -11.24 -6.15
N ALA A 98 10.33 -11.46 -6.51
CA ALA A 98 11.31 -12.11 -5.64
C ALA A 98 11.54 -11.30 -4.36
N GLU A 99 11.63 -9.98 -4.45
CA GLU A 99 11.81 -9.10 -3.31
C GLU A 99 10.63 -9.14 -2.36
N LEU A 100 9.40 -9.13 -2.88
CA LEU A 100 8.19 -9.22 -2.07
C LEU A 100 8.09 -10.59 -1.38
N GLU A 101 8.43 -11.67 -2.08
CA GLU A 101 8.45 -13.01 -1.51
C GLU A 101 9.52 -13.13 -0.42
N GLU A 102 10.70 -12.55 -0.61
CA GLU A 102 11.77 -12.55 0.39
C GLU A 102 11.32 -11.84 1.68
N ILE A 103 10.65 -10.71 1.55
CA ILE A 103 10.08 -10.00 2.71
C ILE A 103 9.08 -10.90 3.44
N LYS A 104 8.21 -11.58 2.71
CA LYS A 104 7.21 -12.48 3.31
C LYS A 104 7.83 -13.69 4.01
N GLU A 105 8.98 -14.15 3.54
CA GLU A 105 9.72 -15.25 4.18
C GLU A 105 10.43 -14.81 5.45
N GLU A 106 10.96 -13.58 5.46
CA GLU A 106 11.80 -13.07 6.55
C GLU A 106 11.01 -12.49 7.71
N VAL A 107 9.80 -11.99 7.44
CA VAL A 107 8.93 -11.42 8.47
C VAL A 107 7.52 -11.97 8.31
N GLU A 108 6.78 -12.03 9.42
CA GLU A 108 5.38 -12.42 9.37
C GLU A 108 4.54 -11.28 8.81
N VAL A 109 4.04 -11.44 7.59
CA VAL A 109 3.17 -10.48 6.94
C VAL A 109 1.72 -10.93 7.13
N HIS A 110 0.95 -10.17 7.90
CA HIS A 110 -0.45 -10.49 8.16
C HIS A 110 -1.35 -10.18 6.99
N GLN A 111 -1.07 -9.09 6.26
CA GLN A 111 -1.83 -8.71 5.08
C GLN A 111 -0.92 -8.11 4.02
N THR A 112 -1.09 -8.56 2.80
CA THR A 112 -0.47 -7.98 1.60
C THR A 112 -1.53 -7.17 0.89
N ILE A 113 -1.34 -5.86 0.84
CA ILE A 113 -2.31 -4.92 0.26
C ILE A 113 -1.72 -4.31 -1.00
N LEU A 114 -2.46 -4.42 -2.10
CA LEU A 114 -2.09 -3.83 -3.39
C LEU A 114 -2.77 -2.48 -3.57
N VAL A 115 -2.00 -1.49 -3.99
CA VAL A 115 -2.52 -0.17 -4.36
C VAL A 115 -2.54 -0.06 -5.88
N ILE A 116 -3.70 0.25 -6.44
CA ILE A 116 -3.91 0.43 -7.88
C ILE A 116 -4.57 1.76 -8.17
N ASP A 117 -4.38 2.25 -9.39
CA ASP A 117 -4.90 3.52 -9.87
C ASP A 117 -6.14 3.28 -10.73
N ALA A 118 -7.31 3.77 -10.28
CA ALA A 118 -8.58 3.61 -11.01
C ALA A 118 -8.53 4.23 -12.41
N MET A 119 -7.73 5.27 -12.60
CA MET A 119 -7.63 5.95 -13.89
C MET A 119 -6.95 5.13 -14.98
N THR A 120 -6.23 4.07 -14.62
CA THR A 120 -5.63 3.17 -15.60
C THR A 120 -6.61 2.12 -16.14
N GLY A 121 -7.84 2.10 -15.65
CA GLY A 121 -8.92 1.26 -16.17
C GLY A 121 -8.57 -0.22 -16.19
N GLN A 122 -8.60 -0.84 -17.37
CA GLN A 122 -8.34 -2.27 -17.51
C GLN A 122 -6.92 -2.66 -17.07
N ASP A 123 -5.95 -1.77 -17.20
CA ASP A 123 -4.58 -2.03 -16.73
C ASP A 123 -4.54 -2.25 -15.21
N ALA A 124 -5.34 -1.51 -14.46
CA ALA A 124 -5.44 -1.72 -13.01
C ALA A 124 -5.95 -3.12 -12.69
N VAL A 125 -6.95 -3.59 -13.43
CA VAL A 125 -7.51 -4.94 -13.27
C VAL A 125 -6.46 -5.99 -13.58
N ASN A 126 -5.72 -5.82 -14.67
CA ASN A 126 -4.66 -6.76 -15.10
C ASN A 126 -3.54 -6.83 -14.08
N VAL A 127 -3.14 -5.69 -13.53
CA VAL A 127 -2.11 -5.61 -12.47
C VAL A 127 -2.58 -6.36 -11.22
N ALA A 128 -3.80 -6.14 -10.79
CA ALA A 128 -4.36 -6.80 -9.61
C ALA A 128 -4.40 -8.33 -9.79
N LYS A 129 -4.83 -8.78 -10.96
CA LYS A 129 -4.86 -10.21 -11.30
C LYS A 129 -3.46 -10.83 -11.22
N GLU A 130 -2.48 -10.19 -11.82
CA GLU A 130 -1.09 -10.69 -11.88
C GLU A 130 -0.46 -10.73 -10.48
N PHE A 131 -0.62 -9.69 -9.67
CA PHE A 131 -0.14 -9.68 -8.29
C PHE A 131 -0.79 -10.77 -7.45
N ASN A 132 -2.09 -10.99 -7.63
CA ASN A 132 -2.80 -12.02 -6.90
C ASN A 132 -2.31 -13.43 -7.26
N GLU A 133 -2.02 -13.67 -8.53
CA GLU A 133 -1.51 -14.96 -9.01
C GLU A 133 -0.07 -15.22 -8.58
N LYS A 134 0.79 -14.21 -8.61
CA LYS A 134 2.23 -14.36 -8.38
C LYS A 134 2.66 -14.21 -6.94
N VAL A 135 2.06 -13.31 -6.20
CA VAL A 135 2.44 -12.99 -4.81
C VAL A 135 1.35 -13.41 -3.83
N GLY A 136 0.10 -13.29 -4.22
CA GLY A 136 -1.04 -13.42 -3.34
C GLY A 136 -1.29 -12.12 -2.58
N ILE A 137 -2.48 -11.55 -2.77
CA ILE A 137 -2.90 -10.34 -2.08
C ILE A 137 -4.08 -10.64 -1.17
N ASP A 138 -4.18 -9.88 -0.08
CA ASP A 138 -5.28 -10.05 0.89
C ASP A 138 -6.33 -8.96 0.74
N GLY A 139 -5.98 -7.85 0.12
CA GLY A 139 -6.89 -6.75 -0.12
C GLY A 139 -6.31 -5.74 -1.11
N VAL A 140 -7.15 -4.82 -1.56
CA VAL A 140 -6.81 -3.82 -2.56
C VAL A 140 -7.25 -2.44 -2.09
N ILE A 141 -6.43 -1.44 -2.38
CA ILE A 141 -6.80 -0.04 -2.25
C ILE A 141 -6.81 0.56 -3.64
N VAL A 142 -7.91 1.19 -4.02
CA VAL A 142 -8.07 1.83 -5.33
C VAL A 142 -7.95 3.33 -5.17
N THR A 143 -6.96 3.93 -5.81
CA THR A 143 -6.73 5.38 -5.78
C THR A 143 -7.39 6.07 -6.95
N LYS A 144 -7.57 7.38 -6.83
CA LYS A 144 -8.12 8.24 -7.90
C LYS A 144 -9.51 7.83 -8.36
N LEU A 145 -10.30 7.27 -7.46
CA LEU A 145 -11.65 6.81 -7.78
C LEU A 145 -12.60 7.97 -8.08
N ASP A 146 -12.28 9.18 -7.63
CA ASP A 146 -13.01 10.40 -7.98
C ASP A 146 -13.06 10.66 -9.49
N GLY A 147 -12.06 10.16 -10.25
CA GLY A 147 -12.06 10.19 -11.70
C GLY A 147 -12.82 9.05 -12.37
N ASP A 148 -13.25 8.05 -11.62
CA ASP A 148 -14.04 6.91 -12.09
C ASP A 148 -15.45 6.98 -11.50
N THR A 149 -16.32 7.71 -12.16
CA THR A 149 -17.65 8.08 -11.64
C THR A 149 -18.54 6.89 -11.32
N ARG A 150 -18.34 5.75 -11.98
CA ARG A 150 -19.14 4.53 -11.76
C ARG A 150 -18.46 3.51 -10.85
N GLY A 151 -17.18 3.74 -10.50
CA GLY A 151 -16.44 2.78 -9.71
C GLY A 151 -16.16 1.46 -10.43
N GLY A 152 -16.14 1.48 -11.77
CA GLY A 152 -15.99 0.28 -12.59
C GLY A 152 -14.72 -0.49 -12.33
N ALA A 153 -13.58 0.23 -12.16
CA ALA A 153 -12.31 -0.43 -11.89
C ALA A 153 -12.34 -1.20 -10.57
N ALA A 154 -12.89 -0.61 -9.50
CA ALA A 154 -12.99 -1.28 -8.20
C ALA A 154 -13.85 -2.54 -8.27
N LEU A 155 -15.01 -2.45 -8.92
CA LEU A 155 -15.92 -3.59 -9.07
C LEU A 155 -15.27 -4.71 -9.89
N SER A 156 -14.59 -4.36 -10.99
CA SER A 156 -13.90 -5.33 -11.84
C SER A 156 -12.75 -6.03 -11.12
N VAL A 157 -11.96 -5.30 -10.34
CA VAL A 157 -10.86 -5.87 -9.56
C VAL A 157 -11.38 -6.90 -8.57
N LYS A 158 -12.46 -6.58 -7.86
CA LYS A 158 -13.07 -7.51 -6.91
C LYS A 158 -13.59 -8.77 -7.63
N ALA A 159 -14.24 -8.59 -8.78
CA ALA A 159 -14.77 -9.71 -9.56
C ALA A 159 -13.66 -10.63 -10.08
N VAL A 160 -12.55 -10.07 -10.56
CA VAL A 160 -11.44 -10.83 -11.17
C VAL A 160 -10.56 -11.50 -10.11
N THR A 161 -10.27 -10.82 -9.00
CA THR A 161 -9.35 -11.33 -7.98
C THR A 161 -10.03 -12.10 -6.86
N GLY A 162 -11.32 -11.83 -6.61
CA GLY A 162 -12.03 -12.35 -5.45
C GLY A 162 -11.58 -11.73 -4.13
N LYS A 163 -10.73 -10.70 -4.17
CA LYS A 163 -10.19 -10.05 -2.97
C LYS A 163 -10.96 -8.78 -2.65
N PRO A 164 -11.11 -8.43 -1.35
CA PRO A 164 -11.87 -7.25 -0.97
C PRO A 164 -11.16 -5.96 -1.32
N ILE A 165 -11.94 -4.96 -1.69
CA ILE A 165 -11.49 -3.58 -1.74
C ILE A 165 -11.61 -3.03 -0.32
N LEU A 166 -10.50 -2.62 0.26
CA LEU A 166 -10.48 -2.16 1.66
C LEU A 166 -10.77 -0.68 1.76
N TYR A 167 -10.13 0.12 0.91
CA TYR A 167 -10.26 1.57 0.88
C TYR A 167 -10.26 2.07 -0.54
N VAL A 168 -10.84 3.25 -0.73
CA VAL A 168 -10.81 3.97 -2.01
C VAL A 168 -10.30 5.39 -1.77
N GLY A 169 -9.42 5.85 -2.66
CA GLY A 169 -8.91 7.22 -2.64
C GLY A 169 -9.79 8.10 -3.52
N MET A 170 -10.38 9.12 -2.90
CA MET A 170 -11.29 10.06 -3.56
C MET A 170 -10.66 11.45 -3.76
N GLY A 171 -9.39 11.60 -3.42
CA GLY A 171 -8.66 12.87 -3.53
C GLY A 171 -7.34 12.82 -2.77
N GLU A 172 -6.77 14.00 -2.48
CA GLU A 172 -5.43 14.11 -1.88
C GLU A 172 -5.42 14.22 -0.35
N LYS A 173 -6.53 14.59 0.27
CA LYS A 173 -6.61 14.77 1.73
C LYS A 173 -6.72 13.42 2.44
N LEU A 174 -6.33 13.39 3.71
CA LEU A 174 -6.49 12.19 4.54
C LEU A 174 -7.94 11.71 4.58
N SER A 175 -8.89 12.63 4.71
CA SER A 175 -10.32 12.33 4.71
C SER A 175 -10.82 11.74 3.39
N ASP A 176 -10.05 11.88 2.31
CA ASP A 176 -10.42 11.37 0.99
C ASP A 176 -10.04 9.90 0.80
N LEU A 177 -9.34 9.29 1.75
CA LEU A 177 -9.15 7.84 1.79
C LEU A 177 -10.31 7.24 2.60
N GLU A 178 -11.27 6.69 1.90
CA GLU A 178 -12.52 6.19 2.48
C GLU A 178 -12.56 4.67 2.51
N GLN A 179 -13.19 4.10 3.53
CA GLN A 179 -13.48 2.67 3.54
C GLN A 179 -14.45 2.35 2.43
N PHE A 180 -14.22 1.24 1.73
CA PHE A 180 -15.06 0.83 0.62
C PHE A 180 -16.34 0.16 1.11
N TYR A 181 -17.47 0.63 0.59
CA TYR A 181 -18.80 0.04 0.86
C TYR A 181 -19.43 -0.34 -0.47
N PRO A 182 -19.54 -1.66 -0.77
CA PRO A 182 -20.07 -2.14 -2.07
C PRO A 182 -21.44 -1.57 -2.41
N ASP A 183 -22.31 -1.43 -1.42
CA ASP A 183 -23.67 -0.91 -1.64
C ASP A 183 -23.68 0.53 -2.14
N ARG A 184 -22.78 1.37 -1.59
CA ARG A 184 -22.63 2.75 -2.04
C ARG A 184 -22.09 2.81 -3.46
N MET A 185 -21.18 1.91 -3.80
CA MET A 185 -20.60 1.85 -5.15
C MET A 185 -21.62 1.38 -6.16
N ALA A 186 -22.43 0.39 -5.81
CA ALA A 186 -23.50 -0.12 -6.68
C ALA A 186 -24.53 0.97 -6.99
N SER A 187 -24.85 1.86 -6.06
CA SER A 187 -25.79 2.95 -6.28
C SER A 187 -25.29 4.02 -7.26
N ARG A 188 -24.00 4.05 -7.56
CA ARG A 188 -23.41 4.97 -8.55
C ARG A 188 -23.54 4.46 -10.00
N ILE A 189 -23.87 3.22 -10.17
CA ILE A 189 -24.07 2.57 -11.46
C ILE A 189 -25.50 2.72 -11.91
#